data_c7d35090ec0d752ceb9a584baa95bb96
#
_entry.id   c7d35090ec0d752ceb9a584baa95bb96
#
_cell.length_a   1.000
_cell.length_b   1.000
_cell.length_c   1.000
_cell.angle_alpha   90.00
_cell.angle_beta   90.00
_cell.angle_gamma   90.00
#
_symmetry.space_group_name_H-M   'P 1'
#
loop_
_entity.id
_entity.type
_entity.pdbx_description
1 polymer ?
#
loop_
_entity_poly.entity_id
_entity_poly.type
_entity_poly.pdbx_seq_one_letter_code
_entity_poly.pdbx_strand_id
1 'polypeptide(L)'
;TAGSIFEEDKKFDIVLRLDEKMRNKIETLQNLLLTVPSGGTVPLSQVAEIKYVSTPSQITHDEGQRRIYVGFNVRGRDVETTIADIEKKLNIELQLPTGYHYTYGGQFKNLKEAKARLLVAAPAALIIILFLLFFTLRSMREILIVFTEIPLAAIGGILALWLRGIPFSISAGVGFIALFGVVVLNGIVLINQLDEFKRKGITDINRCIINGCMERLRPVLMTALVASLGFLPMAISTGDGAEVQ
;
A
#
# COMPACT_ATOMS: atom_id res chain seq x y z
N THR A 1 47.00 5.71 8.44
CA THR A 1 47.16 7.06 7.89
C THR A 1 48.59 7.52 8.16
N ALA A 2 49.31 8.01 7.14
CA ALA A 2 50.66 8.52 7.24
C ALA A 2 50.69 10.00 7.67
N GLY A 3 49.59 10.66 7.72
CA GLY A 3 49.42 12.06 8.08
C GLY A 3 48.11 12.63 7.53
N SER A 4 47.92 13.91 7.69
CA SER A 4 46.80 14.65 7.09
C SER A 4 47.27 16.00 6.54
N ILE A 5 46.73 16.41 5.41
CA ILE A 5 46.96 17.71 4.80
C ILE A 5 45.67 18.53 5.01
N PHE A 6 45.82 19.81 5.36
CA PHE A 6 44.76 20.77 5.44
C PHE A 6 44.83 21.69 4.21
N GLU A 7 43.77 21.80 3.48
CA GLU A 7 43.62 22.68 2.35
C GLU A 7 42.35 23.52 2.58
N GLU A 8 42.56 24.77 2.92
CA GLU A 8 41.50 25.67 3.44
C GLU A 8 40.79 25.05 4.67
N ASP A 9 39.47 24.86 4.62
CA ASP A 9 38.69 24.25 5.69
C ASP A 9 38.54 22.73 5.57
N LYS A 10 39.21 22.09 4.60
CA LYS A 10 39.07 20.66 4.36
C LYS A 10 40.32 19.89 4.84
N LYS A 11 40.07 18.81 5.53
CA LYS A 11 41.13 17.87 5.98
C LYS A 11 41.15 16.65 5.09
N PHE A 12 42.30 16.34 4.49
CA PHE A 12 42.52 15.15 3.69
C PHE A 12 43.53 14.23 4.39
N ASP A 13 43.15 12.97 4.57
CA ASP A 13 44.06 11.97 5.17
C ASP A 13 45.01 11.41 4.09
N ILE A 14 46.32 11.43 4.38
CA ILE A 14 47.31 10.78 3.55
C ILE A 14 47.30 9.28 3.89
N VAL A 15 46.85 8.48 2.94
CA VAL A 15 46.81 7.01 3.09
C VAL A 15 47.84 6.38 2.19
N LEU A 16 48.87 5.74 2.81
CA LEU A 16 49.82 4.91 2.10
C LEU A 16 49.21 3.52 1.89
N ARG A 17 49.11 3.08 0.64
CA ARG A 17 48.59 1.76 0.30
C ARG A 17 49.55 1.02 -0.61
N LEU A 18 49.61 -0.30 -0.48
CA LEU A 18 50.25 -1.16 -1.45
C LEU A 18 49.54 -1.07 -2.81
N ASP A 19 50.30 -1.27 -3.88
CA ASP A 19 49.75 -1.31 -5.24
C ASP A 19 48.59 -2.34 -5.31
N GLU A 20 47.57 -2.04 -6.14
CA GLU A 20 46.34 -2.84 -6.26
C GLU A 20 46.64 -4.29 -6.64
N LYS A 21 47.64 -4.51 -7.51
CA LYS A 21 48.09 -5.85 -7.91
C LYS A 21 48.66 -6.67 -6.75
N MET A 22 49.25 -6.00 -5.74
CA MET A 22 49.79 -6.64 -4.55
C MET A 22 48.73 -6.90 -3.46
N ARG A 23 47.65 -6.13 -3.43
CA ARG A 23 46.58 -6.27 -2.41
C ARG A 23 45.60 -7.37 -2.70
N ASN A 24 45.40 -7.73 -3.99
CA ASN A 24 44.32 -8.61 -4.42
C ASN A 24 44.69 -10.10 -4.46
N LYS A 25 45.94 -10.46 -4.13
CA LYS A 25 46.39 -11.84 -4.08
C LYS A 25 46.77 -12.25 -2.67
N ILE A 26 46.20 -13.36 -2.20
CA ILE A 26 46.51 -13.91 -0.86
C ILE A 26 47.98 -14.26 -0.73
N GLU A 27 48.59 -14.83 -1.77
CA GLU A 27 50.01 -15.22 -1.76
C GLU A 27 50.92 -14.02 -1.55
N THR A 28 50.58 -12.87 -2.12
CA THR A 28 51.34 -11.63 -1.95
C THR A 28 51.25 -11.08 -0.53
N LEU A 29 50.07 -11.17 0.06
CA LEU A 29 49.84 -10.79 1.46
C LEU A 29 50.56 -11.75 2.43
N GLN A 30 50.55 -13.04 2.16
CA GLN A 30 51.25 -14.04 2.97
C GLN A 30 52.76 -13.81 3.03
N ASN A 31 53.35 -13.34 1.94
CA ASN A 31 54.79 -13.05 1.81
C ASN A 31 55.15 -11.61 2.21
N LEU A 32 54.21 -10.81 2.70
CA LEU A 32 54.49 -9.45 3.16
C LEU A 32 55.48 -9.49 4.37
N LEU A 33 56.61 -8.83 4.25
CA LEU A 33 57.62 -8.80 5.29
C LEU A 33 57.26 -7.80 6.39
N LEU A 34 57.22 -8.28 7.62
CA LEU A 34 56.99 -7.46 8.82
C LEU A 34 58.34 -7.30 9.54
N THR A 35 58.66 -6.07 9.98
CA THR A 35 59.85 -5.78 10.77
C THR A 35 59.60 -6.17 12.24
N VAL A 36 60.53 -6.93 12.80
CA VAL A 36 60.44 -7.38 14.21
C VAL A 36 61.26 -6.42 15.08
N PRO A 37 60.77 -6.06 16.30
CA PRO A 37 61.49 -5.14 17.20
C PRO A 37 62.91 -5.60 17.60
N SER A 38 63.17 -6.90 17.57
CA SER A 38 64.45 -7.50 17.83
C SER A 38 65.48 -7.42 16.67
N GLY A 39 65.13 -6.81 15.55
CA GLY A 39 65.84 -6.76 14.32
C GLY A 39 65.59 -7.98 13.43
N GLY A 40 65.41 -7.73 12.16
CA GLY A 40 65.08 -8.73 11.14
C GLY A 40 63.65 -8.58 10.59
N THR A 41 63.32 -9.40 9.60
CA THR A 41 61.98 -9.40 8.95
C THR A 41 61.43 -10.80 8.92
N VAL A 42 60.14 -10.95 9.18
CA VAL A 42 59.39 -12.21 9.08
C VAL A 42 58.17 -12.05 8.14
N PRO A 43 57.86 -13.05 7.31
CA PRO A 43 56.69 -12.99 6.46
C PRO A 43 55.41 -13.08 7.29
N LEU A 44 54.36 -12.37 6.86
CA LEU A 44 53.07 -12.29 7.55
C LEU A 44 52.45 -13.68 7.80
N SER A 45 52.70 -14.64 6.91
CA SER A 45 52.22 -16.03 7.04
C SER A 45 52.74 -16.76 8.28
N GLN A 46 53.89 -16.34 8.87
CA GLN A 46 54.37 -16.93 10.12
C GLN A 46 53.72 -16.34 11.38
N VAL A 47 53.11 -15.19 11.27
CA VAL A 47 52.54 -14.44 12.40
C VAL A 47 51.00 -14.47 12.39
N ALA A 48 50.40 -14.63 11.21
CA ALA A 48 48.97 -14.59 11.03
C ALA A 48 48.45 -15.57 9.98
N GLU A 49 47.32 -16.16 10.21
CA GLU A 49 46.62 -16.97 9.22
C GLU A 49 45.71 -16.08 8.36
N ILE A 50 45.95 -16.09 7.04
CA ILE A 50 45.17 -15.27 6.09
C ILE A 50 44.20 -16.17 5.36
N LYS A 51 42.90 -15.88 5.52
CA LYS A 51 41.78 -16.63 4.88
C LYS A 51 40.80 -15.69 4.19
N TYR A 52 40.21 -16.18 3.11
CA TYR A 52 39.01 -15.55 2.60
C TYR A 52 37.79 -15.90 3.50
N VAL A 53 37.18 -14.88 4.00
CA VAL A 53 35.96 -15.03 4.81
C VAL A 53 34.79 -14.34 4.09
N SER A 54 33.71 -15.06 3.89
CA SER A 54 32.47 -14.47 3.35
C SER A 54 31.83 -13.64 4.44
N THR A 55 31.74 -12.33 4.20
CA THR A 55 31.06 -11.40 5.11
C THR A 55 29.97 -10.63 4.37
N PRO A 56 28.91 -10.15 5.04
CA PRO A 56 27.94 -9.27 4.42
C PRO A 56 28.65 -8.03 3.84
N SER A 57 28.35 -7.70 2.58
CA SER A 57 28.93 -6.54 1.90
C SER A 57 28.52 -5.21 2.55
N GLN A 58 27.35 -5.20 3.18
CA GLN A 58 26.81 -4.04 3.88
C GLN A 58 26.12 -4.48 5.17
N ILE A 59 26.43 -3.80 6.26
CA ILE A 59 25.76 -3.98 7.55
C ILE A 59 24.85 -2.76 7.75
N THR A 60 23.55 -2.97 7.69
CA THR A 60 22.57 -1.90 7.92
C THR A 60 22.10 -1.89 9.36
N HIS A 61 21.86 -0.69 9.89
CA HIS A 61 21.28 -0.48 11.22
C HIS A 61 19.97 0.28 11.11
N ASP A 62 19.06 -0.03 12.02
CA ASP A 62 17.81 0.67 12.21
C ASP A 62 17.62 0.89 13.71
N GLU A 63 17.36 2.14 14.14
CA GLU A 63 17.27 2.51 15.55
C GLU A 63 18.44 1.96 16.42
N GLY A 64 19.65 1.94 15.84
CA GLY A 64 20.87 1.43 16.51
C GLY A 64 21.02 -0.09 16.51
N GLN A 65 20.07 -0.85 16.00
CA GLN A 65 20.13 -2.32 15.90
C GLN A 65 20.51 -2.78 14.50
N ARG A 66 21.31 -3.85 14.42
CA ARG A 66 21.64 -4.47 13.13
C ARG A 66 20.41 -5.10 12.53
N ARG A 67 20.22 -4.93 11.21
CA ARG A 67 19.12 -5.57 10.50
C ARG A 67 19.58 -6.16 9.16
N ILE A 68 18.86 -7.19 8.73
CA ILE A 68 19.01 -7.80 7.41
C ILE A 68 17.67 -7.66 6.70
N TYR A 69 17.70 -7.25 5.44
CA TYR A 69 16.53 -7.22 4.58
C TYR A 69 16.46 -8.47 3.73
N VAL A 70 15.28 -9.08 3.73
CA VAL A 70 14.92 -10.11 2.77
C VAL A 70 13.81 -9.53 1.89
N GLY A 71 14.18 -9.05 0.70
CA GLY A 71 13.24 -8.48 -0.24
C GLY A 71 12.75 -9.52 -1.23
N PHE A 72 11.45 -9.53 -1.52
CA PHE A 72 10.84 -10.36 -2.56
C PHE A 72 9.68 -9.61 -3.21
N ASN A 73 9.38 -9.96 -4.46
CA ASN A 73 8.25 -9.44 -5.21
C ASN A 73 7.20 -10.54 -5.37
N VAL A 74 5.96 -10.22 -5.06
CA VAL A 74 4.83 -11.12 -5.27
C VAL A 74 4.34 -10.99 -6.72
N ARG A 75 4.14 -12.12 -7.41
CA ARG A 75 3.58 -12.15 -8.77
C ARG A 75 2.46 -13.18 -8.85
N GLY A 76 1.36 -12.83 -9.51
CA GLY A 76 0.22 -13.73 -9.73
C GLY A 76 -0.57 -14.11 -8.49
N ARG A 77 -0.33 -13.43 -7.36
CA ARG A 77 -1.02 -13.68 -6.10
C ARG A 77 -1.13 -12.39 -5.29
N ASP A 78 -2.11 -12.31 -4.41
CA ASP A 78 -2.28 -11.18 -3.50
C ASP A 78 -1.17 -11.11 -2.43
N VAL A 79 -0.74 -9.88 -2.12
CA VAL A 79 0.33 -9.62 -1.15
C VAL A 79 -0.08 -10.02 0.27
N GLU A 80 -1.31 -9.74 0.68
CA GLU A 80 -1.80 -10.02 2.04
C GLU A 80 -1.81 -11.52 2.33
N THR A 81 -2.35 -12.32 1.39
CA THR A 81 -2.39 -13.79 1.50
C THR A 81 -1.00 -14.42 1.47
N THR A 82 -0.10 -13.87 0.66
CA THR A 82 1.29 -14.35 0.59
C THR A 82 2.03 -14.12 1.91
N ILE A 83 1.87 -12.94 2.50
CA ILE A 83 2.51 -12.63 3.78
C ILE A 83 1.90 -13.45 4.92
N ALA A 84 0.59 -13.68 4.92
CA ALA A 84 -0.04 -14.55 5.91
C ALA A 84 0.51 -15.99 5.86
N ASP A 85 0.79 -16.51 4.67
CA ASP A 85 1.42 -17.83 4.51
C ASP A 85 2.90 -17.84 4.96
N ILE A 86 3.65 -16.75 4.67
CA ILE A 86 5.02 -16.56 5.14
C ILE A 86 5.04 -16.51 6.68
N GLU A 87 4.14 -15.72 7.27
CA GLU A 87 4.03 -15.57 8.73
C GLU A 87 3.76 -16.93 9.40
N LYS A 88 2.84 -17.72 8.87
CA LYS A 88 2.58 -19.07 9.37
C LYS A 88 3.82 -19.96 9.32
N LYS A 89 4.57 -19.92 8.20
CA LYS A 89 5.79 -20.72 8.06
C LYS A 89 6.90 -20.24 9.00
N LEU A 90 7.12 -18.92 9.07
CA LEU A 90 8.14 -18.36 9.97
C LEU A 90 7.85 -18.67 11.44
N ASN A 91 6.60 -18.61 11.87
CA ASN A 91 6.22 -18.94 13.25
C ASN A 91 6.43 -20.42 13.59
N ILE A 92 6.39 -21.33 12.60
CA ILE A 92 6.59 -22.76 12.80
C ILE A 92 8.08 -23.14 12.71
N GLU A 93 8.78 -22.61 11.69
CA GLU A 93 10.10 -23.09 11.31
C GLU A 93 11.23 -22.21 11.91
N LEU A 94 10.98 -20.93 12.19
CA LEU A 94 12.00 -19.98 12.60
C LEU A 94 12.01 -19.80 14.12
N GLN A 95 13.02 -20.39 14.78
CA GLN A 95 13.32 -20.17 16.18
C GLN A 95 14.36 -19.05 16.29
N LEU A 96 13.93 -17.85 16.66
CA LEU A 96 14.82 -16.71 16.83
C LEU A 96 15.47 -16.72 18.23
N PRO A 97 16.78 -16.48 18.34
CA PRO A 97 17.43 -16.26 19.62
C PRO A 97 16.84 -15.05 20.35
N THR A 98 17.01 -15.00 21.67
CA THR A 98 16.54 -13.87 22.50
C THR A 98 17.13 -12.54 22.00
N GLY A 99 16.27 -11.55 21.78
CA GLY A 99 16.65 -10.23 21.27
C GLY A 99 16.52 -10.07 19.76
N TYR A 100 16.22 -11.15 19.02
CA TYR A 100 15.92 -11.07 17.58
C TYR A 100 14.42 -11.02 17.36
N HIS A 101 14.00 -10.18 16.42
CA HIS A 101 12.62 -10.09 15.98
C HIS A 101 12.58 -9.80 14.48
N TYR A 102 11.50 -10.14 13.82
CA TYR A 102 11.26 -9.78 12.43
C TYR A 102 10.09 -8.83 12.30
N THR A 103 10.17 -7.95 11.32
CA THR A 103 9.11 -6.98 11.02
C THR A 103 8.85 -6.99 9.52
N TYR A 104 7.60 -6.77 9.15
CA TYR A 104 7.22 -6.63 7.76
C TYR A 104 7.29 -5.16 7.35
N GLY A 105 7.96 -4.89 6.23
CA GLY A 105 8.14 -3.54 5.68
C GLY A 105 7.54 -3.39 4.28
N GLY A 106 7.86 -2.27 3.64
CA GLY A 106 7.48 -1.99 2.26
C GLY A 106 5.97 -1.85 2.05
N GLN A 107 5.49 -2.33 0.91
CA GLN A 107 4.09 -2.19 0.50
C GLN A 107 3.10 -2.79 1.51
N PHE A 108 3.46 -3.88 2.19
CA PHE A 108 2.58 -4.51 3.17
C PHE A 108 2.29 -3.63 4.38
N LYS A 109 3.29 -2.92 4.90
CA LYS A 109 3.09 -1.96 6.00
C LYS A 109 2.12 -0.87 5.58
N ASN A 110 2.32 -0.29 4.40
CA ASN A 110 1.44 0.74 3.85
C ASN A 110 0.01 0.22 3.64
N LEU A 111 -0.14 -1.02 3.16
CA LEU A 111 -1.42 -1.69 2.96
C LEU A 111 -2.16 -1.88 4.30
N LYS A 112 -1.47 -2.35 5.33
CA LYS A 112 -2.04 -2.53 6.66
C LYS A 112 -2.50 -1.20 7.27
N GLU A 113 -1.69 -0.15 7.17
CA GLU A 113 -2.05 1.19 7.63
C GLU A 113 -3.24 1.77 6.87
N ALA A 114 -3.25 1.64 5.54
CA ALA A 114 -4.33 2.14 4.70
C ALA A 114 -5.65 1.37 4.96
N LYS A 115 -5.58 0.04 5.17
CA LYS A 115 -6.74 -0.78 5.57
C LYS A 115 -7.31 -0.33 6.93
N ALA A 116 -6.44 -0.06 7.90
CA ALA A 116 -6.87 0.46 9.20
C ALA A 116 -7.56 1.83 9.08
N ARG A 117 -7.02 2.73 8.25
CA ARG A 117 -7.64 4.03 7.96
C ARG A 117 -9.00 3.87 7.25
N LEU A 118 -9.10 2.95 6.29
CA LEU A 118 -10.34 2.68 5.57
C LEU A 118 -11.43 2.14 6.48
N LEU A 119 -11.09 1.27 7.44
CA LEU A 119 -12.03 0.75 8.45
C LEU A 119 -12.66 1.85 9.32
N VAL A 120 -11.98 2.97 9.49
CA VAL A 120 -12.53 4.15 10.19
C VAL A 120 -13.23 5.09 9.23
N ALA A 121 -12.64 5.33 8.05
CA ALA A 121 -13.16 6.28 7.07
C ALA A 121 -14.51 5.86 6.47
N ALA A 122 -14.71 4.56 6.18
CA ALA A 122 -15.95 4.09 5.57
C ALA A 122 -17.17 4.24 6.50
N PRO A 123 -17.15 3.80 7.78
CA PRO A 123 -18.24 4.08 8.71
C PRO A 123 -18.45 5.57 8.97
N ALA A 124 -17.37 6.35 9.09
CA ALA A 124 -17.47 7.80 9.27
C ALA A 124 -18.17 8.47 8.07
N ALA A 125 -17.82 8.08 6.85
CA ALA A 125 -18.49 8.57 5.64
C ALA A 125 -19.99 8.22 5.65
N LEU A 126 -20.36 6.97 6.01
CA LEU A 126 -21.77 6.55 6.10
C LEU A 126 -22.53 7.34 7.16
N ILE A 127 -21.93 7.62 8.31
CA ILE A 127 -22.55 8.44 9.37
C ILE A 127 -22.76 9.88 8.88
N ILE A 128 -21.77 10.46 8.20
CA ILE A 128 -21.89 11.80 7.63
C ILE A 128 -23.01 11.85 6.57
N ILE A 129 -23.07 10.83 5.70
CA ILE A 129 -24.13 10.70 4.69
C ILE A 129 -25.50 10.64 5.38
N LEU A 130 -25.63 9.78 6.41
CA LEU A 130 -26.89 9.66 7.16
C LEU A 130 -27.32 10.98 7.80
N PHE A 131 -26.34 11.69 8.38
CA PHE A 131 -26.60 13.00 8.98
C PHE A 131 -27.06 14.04 7.95
N LEU A 132 -26.40 14.11 6.79
CA LEU A 132 -26.79 15.00 5.69
C LEU A 132 -28.19 14.65 5.14
N LEU A 133 -28.49 13.35 5.00
CA LEU A 133 -29.82 12.86 4.61
C LEU A 133 -30.90 13.34 5.59
N PHE A 134 -30.61 13.24 6.90
CA PHE A 134 -31.55 13.67 7.93
C PHE A 134 -31.88 15.17 7.82
N PHE A 135 -30.90 16.01 7.57
CA PHE A 135 -31.14 17.46 7.37
C PHE A 135 -31.89 17.76 6.07
N THR A 136 -31.67 16.97 5.03
CA THR A 136 -32.26 17.21 3.70
C THR A 136 -33.70 16.73 3.61
N LEU A 137 -33.96 15.48 4.02
CA LEU A 137 -35.26 14.82 3.81
C LEU A 137 -36.22 15.01 4.99
N ARG A 138 -35.71 15.25 6.19
CA ARG A 138 -36.52 15.45 7.43
C ARG A 138 -37.51 14.32 7.73
N SER A 139 -37.44 13.19 7.03
CA SER A 139 -38.33 12.04 7.13
C SER A 139 -37.55 10.76 7.28
N MET A 140 -37.70 10.06 8.40
CA MET A 140 -36.97 8.80 8.65
C MET A 140 -37.27 7.71 7.62
N ARG A 141 -38.51 7.70 7.08
CA ARG A 141 -38.90 6.72 6.06
C ARG A 141 -38.17 6.94 4.76
N GLU A 142 -38.06 8.19 4.32
CA GLU A 142 -37.36 8.56 3.09
C GLU A 142 -35.84 8.31 3.21
N ILE A 143 -35.27 8.62 4.37
CA ILE A 143 -33.88 8.33 4.68
C ILE A 143 -33.61 6.82 4.57
N LEU A 144 -34.46 5.97 5.15
CA LEU A 144 -34.30 4.53 5.06
C LEU A 144 -34.42 4.02 3.62
N ILE A 145 -35.34 4.56 2.82
CA ILE A 145 -35.46 4.19 1.40
C ILE A 145 -34.16 4.51 0.64
N VAL A 146 -33.63 5.72 0.77
CA VAL A 146 -32.37 6.11 0.12
C VAL A 146 -31.21 5.26 0.64
N PHE A 147 -31.17 4.98 1.95
CA PHE A 147 -30.11 4.20 2.54
C PHE A 147 -30.09 2.74 2.08
N THR A 148 -31.25 2.16 1.71
CA THR A 148 -31.31 0.80 1.13
C THR A 148 -30.72 0.72 -0.28
N GLU A 149 -30.53 1.84 -0.97
CA GLU A 149 -29.84 1.87 -2.27
C GLU A 149 -28.34 1.55 -2.13
N ILE A 150 -27.72 1.86 -0.96
CA ILE A 150 -26.28 1.63 -0.72
C ILE A 150 -25.92 0.14 -0.80
N PRO A 151 -26.55 -0.78 -0.03
CA PRO A 151 -26.24 -2.20 -0.15
C PRO A 151 -26.60 -2.76 -1.54
N LEU A 152 -27.62 -2.24 -2.20
CA LEU A 152 -27.96 -2.66 -3.55
C LEU A 152 -26.88 -2.29 -4.56
N ALA A 153 -26.33 -1.09 -4.46
CA ALA A 153 -25.20 -0.64 -5.29
C ALA A 153 -23.91 -1.43 -4.99
N ALA A 154 -23.69 -1.78 -3.71
CA ALA A 154 -22.53 -2.58 -3.30
C ALA A 154 -22.52 -3.97 -3.98
N ILE A 155 -23.67 -4.58 -4.20
CA ILE A 155 -23.78 -5.86 -4.92
C ILE A 155 -23.15 -5.76 -6.32
N GLY A 156 -23.42 -4.69 -7.06
CA GLY A 156 -22.83 -4.45 -8.37
C GLY A 156 -21.30 -4.38 -8.33
N GLY A 157 -20.75 -3.65 -7.35
CA GLY A 157 -19.31 -3.56 -7.15
C GLY A 157 -18.66 -4.90 -6.77
N ILE A 158 -19.29 -5.67 -5.88
CA ILE A 158 -18.81 -7.00 -5.47
C ILE A 158 -18.85 -7.96 -6.66
N LEU A 159 -19.91 -7.96 -7.46
CA LEU A 159 -20.00 -8.80 -8.66
C LEU A 159 -18.93 -8.43 -9.69
N ALA A 160 -18.64 -7.16 -9.88
CA ALA A 160 -17.58 -6.71 -10.78
C ALA A 160 -16.19 -7.20 -10.34
N LEU A 161 -15.87 -7.12 -9.04
CA LEU A 161 -14.63 -7.64 -8.48
C LEU A 161 -14.54 -9.17 -8.65
N TRP A 162 -15.65 -9.87 -8.38
CA TRP A 162 -15.72 -11.32 -8.51
C TRP A 162 -15.53 -11.79 -9.95
N LEU A 163 -16.18 -11.14 -10.93
CA LEU A 163 -16.04 -11.45 -12.35
C LEU A 163 -14.60 -11.25 -12.86
N ARG A 164 -13.88 -10.27 -12.31
CA ARG A 164 -12.47 -10.03 -12.64
C ARG A 164 -11.49 -10.89 -11.83
N GLY A 165 -11.94 -11.62 -10.83
CA GLY A 165 -11.08 -12.39 -9.94
C GLY A 165 -10.11 -11.54 -9.11
N ILE A 166 -10.44 -10.25 -8.90
CA ILE A 166 -9.59 -9.31 -8.16
C ILE A 166 -10.02 -9.33 -6.69
N PRO A 167 -9.11 -9.50 -5.73
CA PRO A 167 -9.43 -9.41 -4.31
C PRO A 167 -9.84 -7.98 -3.92
N PHE A 168 -10.57 -7.87 -2.81
CA PHE A 168 -10.97 -6.55 -2.29
C PHE A 168 -9.73 -5.76 -1.85
N SER A 169 -9.39 -4.73 -2.60
CA SER A 169 -8.25 -3.84 -2.37
C SER A 169 -8.67 -2.54 -1.68
N ILE A 170 -7.69 -1.77 -1.21
CA ILE A 170 -7.92 -0.42 -0.66
C ILE A 170 -8.54 0.49 -1.71
N SER A 171 -8.06 0.41 -2.95
CA SER A 171 -8.60 1.17 -4.09
C SER A 171 -10.08 0.83 -4.33
N ALA A 172 -10.44 -0.46 -4.28
CA ALA A 172 -11.83 -0.89 -4.33
C ALA A 172 -12.66 -0.26 -3.19
N GLY A 173 -12.12 -0.25 -1.96
CA GLY A 173 -12.78 0.38 -0.81
C GLY A 173 -13.05 1.88 -0.99
N VAL A 174 -12.10 2.62 -1.53
CA VAL A 174 -12.28 4.04 -1.88
C VAL A 174 -13.32 4.19 -2.98
N GLY A 175 -13.31 3.31 -4.00
CA GLY A 175 -14.31 3.27 -5.05
C GLY A 175 -15.73 3.02 -4.50
N PHE A 176 -15.89 2.13 -3.52
CA PHE A 176 -17.18 1.91 -2.85
C PHE A 176 -17.67 3.17 -2.11
N ILE A 177 -16.80 3.90 -1.41
CA ILE A 177 -17.17 5.14 -0.74
C ILE A 177 -17.67 6.18 -1.77
N ALA A 178 -16.98 6.33 -2.89
CA ALA A 178 -17.40 7.21 -3.97
C ALA A 178 -18.74 6.78 -4.58
N LEU A 179 -18.91 5.47 -4.83
CA LEU A 179 -20.15 4.89 -5.34
C LEU A 179 -21.33 5.20 -4.41
N PHE A 180 -21.16 5.03 -3.10
CA PHE A 180 -22.22 5.31 -2.12
C PHE A 180 -22.63 6.78 -2.15
N GLY A 181 -21.68 7.70 -2.31
CA GLY A 181 -21.98 9.13 -2.46
C GLY A 181 -22.84 9.43 -3.69
N VAL A 182 -22.51 8.86 -4.84
CA VAL A 182 -23.26 9.05 -6.10
C VAL A 182 -24.65 8.44 -6.01
N VAL A 183 -24.78 7.25 -5.44
CA VAL A 183 -26.07 6.55 -5.28
C VAL A 183 -27.01 7.35 -4.38
N VAL A 184 -26.52 7.80 -3.23
CA VAL A 184 -27.31 8.62 -2.30
C VAL A 184 -27.74 9.94 -2.93
N LEU A 185 -26.86 10.58 -3.72
CA LEU A 185 -27.23 11.81 -4.44
C LEU A 185 -28.39 11.56 -5.42
N ASN A 186 -28.36 10.47 -6.17
CA ASN A 186 -29.45 10.09 -7.08
C ASN A 186 -30.74 9.82 -6.32
N GLY A 187 -30.68 9.12 -5.19
CA GLY A 187 -31.80 8.84 -4.31
C GLY A 187 -32.46 10.11 -3.77
N ILE A 188 -31.65 11.07 -3.25
CA ILE A 188 -32.18 12.36 -2.78
C ILE A 188 -32.92 13.10 -3.88
N VAL A 189 -32.33 13.16 -5.09
CA VAL A 189 -32.91 13.87 -6.22
C VAL A 189 -34.22 13.23 -6.65
N LEU A 190 -34.34 11.89 -6.61
CA LEU A 190 -35.58 11.19 -6.91
C LEU A 190 -36.65 11.46 -5.85
N ILE A 191 -36.31 11.35 -4.56
CA ILE A 191 -37.30 11.62 -3.48
C ILE A 191 -37.82 13.05 -3.54
N ASN A 192 -36.93 14.04 -3.74
CA ASN A 192 -37.37 15.42 -3.88
C ASN A 192 -38.31 15.64 -5.07
N GLN A 193 -38.12 14.93 -6.18
CA GLN A 193 -39.00 14.96 -7.33
C GLN A 193 -40.38 14.37 -7.00
N LEU A 194 -40.40 13.25 -6.28
CA LEU A 194 -41.65 12.62 -5.85
C LEU A 194 -42.46 13.53 -4.90
N ASP A 195 -41.75 14.22 -4.00
CA ASP A 195 -42.41 15.18 -3.09
C ASP A 195 -42.92 16.40 -3.82
N GLU A 196 -42.22 16.86 -4.86
CA GLU A 196 -42.75 17.94 -5.72
C GLU A 196 -44.03 17.53 -6.43
N PHE A 197 -44.12 16.30 -6.95
CA PHE A 197 -45.36 15.79 -7.55
C PHE A 197 -46.50 15.66 -6.55
N LYS A 198 -46.26 15.22 -5.33
CA LYS A 198 -47.24 15.20 -4.24
C LYS A 198 -47.76 16.62 -3.94
N ARG A 199 -46.85 17.62 -3.88
CA ARG A 199 -47.26 19.01 -3.67
C ARG A 199 -48.08 19.58 -4.82
N LYS A 200 -47.87 19.14 -6.06
CA LYS A 200 -48.66 19.49 -7.25
C LYS A 200 -50.05 18.83 -7.29
N GLY A 201 -50.42 18.03 -6.25
CA GLY A 201 -51.75 17.45 -6.10
C GLY A 201 -51.95 16.08 -6.74
N ILE A 202 -50.88 15.41 -7.13
CA ILE A 202 -50.94 14.03 -7.63
C ILE A 202 -51.07 13.10 -6.40
N THR A 203 -52.30 12.67 -6.11
CA THR A 203 -52.63 11.81 -4.96
C THR A 203 -52.42 10.32 -5.25
N ASP A 204 -52.44 9.92 -6.50
CA ASP A 204 -52.18 8.53 -6.89
C ASP A 204 -50.66 8.24 -6.80
N ILE A 205 -50.29 7.39 -5.84
CA ILE A 205 -48.91 7.00 -5.56
C ILE A 205 -48.25 6.36 -6.78
N ASN A 206 -48.97 5.48 -7.49
CA ASN A 206 -48.40 4.78 -8.66
C ASN A 206 -48.06 5.76 -9.79
N ARG A 207 -48.98 6.69 -10.07
CA ARG A 207 -48.73 7.74 -11.06
C ARG A 207 -47.60 8.67 -10.65
N CYS A 208 -47.53 9.03 -9.37
CA CYS A 208 -46.45 9.85 -8.83
C CYS A 208 -45.09 9.18 -9.04
N ILE A 209 -44.95 7.89 -8.71
CA ILE A 209 -43.74 7.12 -8.86
C ILE A 209 -43.33 7.00 -10.35
N ILE A 210 -44.28 6.58 -11.21
CA ILE A 210 -43.99 6.40 -12.64
C ILE A 210 -43.55 7.71 -13.28
N ASN A 211 -44.27 8.80 -13.05
CA ASN A 211 -43.92 10.10 -13.62
C ASN A 211 -42.59 10.63 -13.06
N GLY A 212 -42.36 10.50 -11.77
CA GLY A 212 -41.08 10.91 -11.14
C GLY A 212 -39.89 10.12 -11.67
N CYS A 213 -40.05 8.80 -11.80
CA CYS A 213 -38.99 7.96 -12.38
C CYS A 213 -38.75 8.26 -13.87
N MET A 214 -39.80 8.47 -14.65
CA MET A 214 -39.64 8.79 -16.08
C MET A 214 -38.95 10.14 -16.30
N GLU A 215 -39.26 11.15 -15.50
CA GLU A 215 -38.63 12.47 -15.61
C GLU A 215 -37.15 12.44 -15.20
N ARG A 216 -36.78 11.61 -14.22
CA ARG A 216 -35.41 11.46 -13.73
C ARG A 216 -34.61 10.39 -14.45
N LEU A 217 -35.23 9.54 -15.24
CA LEU A 217 -34.54 8.45 -15.96
C LEU A 217 -33.40 8.96 -16.82
N ARG A 218 -33.63 10.00 -17.61
CA ARG A 218 -32.62 10.56 -18.52
C ARG A 218 -31.41 11.16 -17.77
N PRO A 219 -31.57 12.05 -16.78
CA PRO A 219 -30.45 12.56 -15.96
C PRO A 219 -29.67 11.45 -15.26
N VAL A 220 -30.34 10.48 -14.63
CA VAL A 220 -29.70 9.38 -13.90
C VAL A 220 -28.91 8.49 -14.85
N LEU A 221 -29.48 8.12 -16.02
CA LEU A 221 -28.74 7.34 -17.02
C LEU A 221 -27.54 8.10 -17.56
N MET A 222 -27.65 9.40 -17.80
CA MET A 222 -26.54 10.23 -18.26
C MET A 222 -25.40 10.29 -17.23
N THR A 223 -25.71 10.51 -15.97
CA THR A 223 -24.70 10.54 -14.89
C THR A 223 -24.03 9.17 -14.74
N ALA A 224 -24.81 8.07 -14.78
CA ALA A 224 -24.27 6.71 -14.72
C ALA A 224 -23.36 6.40 -15.91
N LEU A 225 -23.77 6.76 -17.15
CA LEU A 225 -22.97 6.54 -18.34
C LEU A 225 -21.68 7.37 -18.33
N VAL A 226 -21.74 8.65 -17.97
CA VAL A 226 -20.55 9.51 -17.89
C VAL A 226 -19.57 8.97 -16.85
N ALA A 227 -20.04 8.60 -15.67
CA ALA A 227 -19.19 8.00 -14.64
C ALA A 227 -18.59 6.67 -15.12
N SER A 228 -19.39 5.77 -15.69
CA SER A 228 -18.92 4.47 -16.20
C SER A 228 -17.89 4.63 -17.32
N LEU A 229 -18.12 5.52 -18.29
CA LEU A 229 -17.18 5.79 -19.37
C LEU A 229 -15.90 6.48 -18.87
N GLY A 230 -16.01 7.35 -17.87
CA GLY A 230 -14.86 8.00 -17.25
C GLY A 230 -13.93 7.01 -16.53
N PHE A 231 -14.49 6.00 -15.87
CA PHE A 231 -13.71 4.97 -15.16
C PHE A 231 -13.32 3.78 -16.05
N LEU A 232 -13.88 3.66 -17.25
CA LEU A 232 -13.59 2.54 -18.15
C LEU A 232 -12.10 2.35 -18.47
N PRO A 233 -11.31 3.40 -18.77
CA PRO A 233 -9.87 3.25 -19.02
C PRO A 233 -9.12 2.67 -17.81
N MET A 234 -9.48 3.09 -16.59
CA MET A 234 -8.91 2.56 -15.35
C MET A 234 -9.33 1.10 -15.13
N ALA A 235 -10.59 0.78 -15.41
CA ALA A 235 -11.12 -0.57 -15.24
C ALA A 235 -10.49 -1.60 -16.19
N ILE A 236 -9.98 -1.19 -17.36
CA ILE A 236 -9.34 -2.08 -18.36
C ILE A 236 -7.83 -2.11 -18.21
N SER A 237 -7.24 -1.19 -17.43
CA SER A 237 -5.79 -1.14 -17.21
C SER A 237 -5.25 -2.47 -16.66
N THR A 238 -4.17 -2.98 -17.28
CA THR A 238 -3.49 -4.23 -16.90
C THR A 238 -1.99 -4.02 -16.63
N GLY A 239 -1.53 -2.76 -16.58
CA GLY A 239 -0.13 -2.41 -16.36
C GLY A 239 0.34 -2.59 -14.92
N ASP A 240 1.66 -2.48 -14.71
CA ASP A 240 2.26 -2.44 -13.37
C ASP A 240 1.66 -1.26 -12.59
N GLY A 241 0.99 -1.53 -11.48
CA GLY A 241 0.23 -0.54 -10.71
C GLY A 241 -1.29 -0.52 -10.96
N ALA A 242 -1.82 -1.38 -11.85
CA ALA A 242 -3.27 -1.53 -12.04
C ALA A 242 -4.03 -1.90 -10.76
N GLU A 243 -3.33 -2.48 -9.78
CA GLU A 243 -3.88 -2.80 -8.45
C GLU A 243 -4.13 -1.56 -7.58
N VAL A 244 -3.54 -0.42 -7.94
CA VAL A 244 -3.65 0.86 -7.21
C VAL A 244 -4.63 1.81 -7.89
N GLN A 245 -4.99 1.55 -9.13
CA GLN A 245 -5.95 2.31 -9.95
C GLN A 245 -7.34 1.68 -9.88
#